data_f54de48eafc21eee235d435ce5f031da
#
_entry.id   f54de48eafc21eee235d435ce5f031da
#
_cell.length_a   1.000
_cell.length_b   1.000
_cell.length_c   1.000
_cell.angle_alpha   90.00
_cell.angle_beta   90.00
_cell.angle_gamma   90.00
#
_symmetry.space_group_name_H-M   'P 1'
#
loop_
_entity.id
_entity.type
_entity.pdbx_description
1 polymer ?
#
loop_
_entity_poly.entity_id
_entity_poly.type
_entity_poly.pdbx_seq_one_letter_code
_entity_poly.pdbx_strand_id
1 'polypeptide(L)'
;MQGQTVRIVSQAIRYIEEHLHEKMDLDMVASALHYSKYHLHRIFTKTVGLTIHDYAKRRQLTEAAKLLVFSTKPIIEIALMSGYESQQAFTDIFKAMYKTSPAEFRETENFYPLQLEIYLKEELVKMDLTKDNIKFATPEDADDWMDLVSLTIDGYPCLDKEDYAANLHRYIADKKALILRDDDMAIGVMGFSPDTGSIDFLAVHPQYRHLGITKLFLDKLADELLYGKEITLTTYRAGDKADTGWR
;
A
#
# COMPACT_ATOMS: atom_id res chain seq x y z
N MET A 1 -8.78 18.88 -14.75
CA MET A 1 -9.22 17.46 -14.90
C MET A 1 -8.68 16.54 -13.79
N GLN A 2 -7.44 16.72 -13.32
CA GLN A 2 -6.84 15.87 -12.28
C GLN A 2 -7.55 16.00 -10.91
N GLY A 3 -7.81 17.21 -10.43
CA GLY A 3 -8.51 17.44 -9.15
C GLY A 3 -9.91 16.83 -9.09
N GLN A 4 -10.67 16.91 -10.19
CA GLN A 4 -12.00 16.29 -10.25
C GLN A 4 -11.92 14.75 -10.18
N THR A 5 -10.92 14.13 -10.83
CA THR A 5 -10.69 12.68 -10.75
C THR A 5 -10.36 12.26 -9.32
N VAL A 6 -9.43 12.95 -8.66
CA VAL A 6 -9.05 12.66 -7.27
C VAL A 6 -10.26 12.79 -6.34
N ARG A 7 -11.04 13.86 -6.48
CA ARG A 7 -12.25 14.07 -5.69
C ARG A 7 -13.26 12.92 -5.84
N ILE A 8 -13.51 12.45 -7.07
CA ILE A 8 -14.40 11.31 -7.31
C ILE A 8 -13.85 10.04 -6.65
N VAL A 9 -12.54 9.78 -6.77
CA VAL A 9 -11.92 8.60 -6.15
C VAL A 9 -11.94 8.71 -4.63
N SER A 10 -11.69 9.89 -4.05
CA SER A 10 -11.80 10.11 -2.59
C SER A 10 -13.23 9.87 -2.09
N GLN A 11 -14.23 10.28 -2.86
CA GLN A 11 -15.63 9.98 -2.54
C GLN A 11 -15.93 8.48 -2.58
N ALA A 12 -15.36 7.77 -3.57
CA ALA A 12 -15.51 6.31 -3.67
C ALA A 12 -14.84 5.59 -2.50
N ILE A 13 -13.62 6.00 -2.12
CA ILE A 13 -12.92 5.46 -0.94
C ILE A 13 -13.77 5.69 0.30
N ARG A 14 -14.23 6.91 0.55
CA ARG A 14 -15.08 7.23 1.72
C ARG A 14 -16.33 6.36 1.75
N TYR A 15 -17.04 6.25 0.64
CA TYR A 15 -18.22 5.39 0.55
C TYR A 15 -17.89 3.93 0.91
N ILE A 16 -16.78 3.39 0.41
CA ILE A 16 -16.35 2.03 0.74
C ILE A 16 -16.04 1.89 2.23
N GLU A 17 -15.31 2.84 2.83
CA GLU A 17 -14.95 2.80 4.26
C GLU A 17 -16.19 2.86 5.17
N GLU A 18 -17.19 3.64 4.80
CA GLU A 18 -18.46 3.73 5.54
C GLU A 18 -19.31 2.45 5.45
N HIS A 19 -19.08 1.60 4.43
CA HIS A 19 -19.89 0.41 4.14
C HIS A 19 -19.08 -0.91 4.15
N LEU A 20 -17.95 -0.96 4.87
CA LEU A 20 -17.10 -2.16 4.94
C LEU A 20 -17.79 -3.41 5.53
N HIS A 21 -18.93 -3.21 6.21
CA HIS A 21 -19.74 -4.30 6.77
C HIS A 21 -20.71 -4.92 5.76
N GLU A 22 -20.76 -4.41 4.53
CA GLU A 22 -21.64 -4.87 3.47
C GLU A 22 -20.84 -5.57 2.36
N LYS A 23 -21.55 -6.40 1.58
CA LYS A 23 -20.98 -6.96 0.36
C LYS A 23 -20.82 -5.83 -0.67
N MET A 24 -19.58 -5.47 -0.96
CA MET A 24 -19.24 -4.31 -1.79
C MET A 24 -18.90 -4.73 -3.21
N ASP A 25 -19.53 -4.06 -4.19
CA ASP A 25 -19.18 -4.20 -5.60
C ASP A 25 -19.12 -2.84 -6.33
N LEU A 26 -18.61 -2.87 -7.57
CA LEU A 26 -18.47 -1.68 -8.39
C LEU A 26 -19.82 -1.01 -8.71
N ASP A 27 -20.86 -1.81 -8.93
CA ASP A 27 -22.19 -1.29 -9.33
C ASP A 27 -22.84 -0.52 -8.16
N MET A 28 -22.67 -0.98 -6.93
CA MET A 28 -23.13 -0.27 -5.72
C MET A 28 -22.45 1.09 -5.58
N VAL A 29 -21.11 1.12 -5.63
CA VAL A 29 -20.34 2.36 -5.48
C VAL A 29 -20.66 3.34 -6.62
N ALA A 30 -20.72 2.86 -7.86
CA ALA A 30 -21.00 3.69 -9.03
C ALA A 30 -22.42 4.29 -8.96
N SER A 31 -23.40 3.50 -8.54
CA SER A 31 -24.79 3.94 -8.36
C SER A 31 -24.92 4.98 -7.25
N ALA A 32 -24.30 4.74 -6.10
CA ALA A 32 -24.33 5.65 -4.95
C ALA A 32 -23.71 7.01 -5.29
N LEU A 33 -22.68 7.03 -6.11
CA LEU A 33 -21.97 8.25 -6.51
C LEU A 33 -22.50 8.87 -7.81
N HIS A 34 -23.52 8.27 -8.44
CA HIS A 34 -24.10 8.72 -9.71
C HIS A 34 -23.10 8.80 -10.88
N TYR A 35 -22.14 7.86 -10.93
CA TYR A 35 -21.18 7.74 -12.03
C TYR A 35 -21.39 6.44 -12.83
N SER A 36 -20.96 6.44 -14.10
CA SER A 36 -20.94 5.19 -14.84
C SER A 36 -19.86 4.26 -14.28
N LYS A 37 -20.16 2.96 -14.17
CA LYS A 37 -19.23 1.95 -13.64
C LYS A 37 -17.91 1.89 -14.40
N TYR A 38 -17.93 2.05 -15.74
CA TYR A 38 -16.72 2.04 -16.56
C TYR A 38 -15.81 3.24 -16.28
N HIS A 39 -16.42 4.42 -16.10
CA HIS A 39 -15.66 5.62 -15.75
C HIS A 39 -15.05 5.50 -14.37
N LEU A 40 -15.85 5.13 -13.38
CA LEU A 40 -15.39 4.96 -12.00
C LEU A 40 -14.31 3.90 -11.88
N HIS A 41 -14.50 2.71 -12.48
CA HIS A 41 -13.50 1.65 -12.49
C HIS A 41 -12.16 2.14 -13.04
N ARG A 42 -12.17 2.80 -14.20
CA ARG A 42 -10.95 3.27 -14.86
C ARG A 42 -10.19 4.30 -14.02
N ILE A 43 -10.90 5.31 -13.46
CA ILE A 43 -10.24 6.36 -12.68
C ILE A 43 -9.78 5.83 -11.33
N PHE A 44 -10.56 4.99 -10.68
CA PHE A 44 -10.21 4.38 -9.40
C PHE A 44 -8.96 3.50 -9.56
N THR A 45 -8.97 2.54 -10.48
CA THR A 45 -7.82 1.65 -10.72
C THR A 45 -6.57 2.43 -11.12
N LYS A 46 -6.72 3.49 -11.94
CA LYS A 46 -5.58 4.33 -12.32
C LYS A 46 -5.00 5.09 -11.12
N THR A 47 -5.83 5.55 -10.19
CA THR A 47 -5.41 6.38 -9.06
C THR A 47 -4.94 5.56 -7.87
N VAL A 48 -5.67 4.49 -7.54
CA VAL A 48 -5.40 3.64 -6.37
C VAL A 48 -4.44 2.48 -6.69
N GLY A 49 -4.46 2.00 -7.93
CA GLY A 49 -3.69 0.83 -8.35
C GLY A 49 -4.40 -0.50 -8.09
N LEU A 50 -5.58 -0.47 -7.48
CA LEU A 50 -6.43 -1.64 -7.19
C LEU A 50 -7.81 -1.44 -7.83
N THR A 51 -8.52 -2.53 -8.10
CA THR A 51 -9.95 -2.42 -8.41
C THR A 51 -10.74 -2.03 -7.16
N ILE A 52 -11.93 -1.48 -7.32
CA ILE A 52 -12.85 -1.18 -6.18
C ILE A 52 -13.09 -2.44 -5.35
N HIS A 53 -13.34 -3.57 -6.02
CA HIS A 53 -13.58 -4.85 -5.37
C HIS A 53 -12.37 -5.32 -4.55
N ASP A 54 -11.16 -5.24 -5.11
CA ASP A 54 -9.95 -5.67 -4.41
C ASP A 54 -9.62 -4.74 -3.24
N TYR A 55 -9.78 -3.42 -3.42
CA TYR A 55 -9.60 -2.45 -2.34
C TYR A 55 -10.58 -2.73 -1.19
N ALA A 56 -11.87 -2.83 -1.47
CA ALA A 56 -12.90 -3.11 -0.47
C ALA A 56 -12.65 -4.44 0.27
N LYS A 57 -12.35 -5.51 -0.47
CA LYS A 57 -12.02 -6.81 0.09
C LYS A 57 -10.83 -6.75 1.06
N ARG A 58 -9.75 -6.07 0.67
CA ARG A 58 -8.55 -5.93 1.51
C ARG A 58 -8.83 -5.11 2.76
N ARG A 59 -9.62 -4.04 2.65
CA ARG A 59 -10.04 -3.23 3.77
C ARG A 59 -10.93 -4.03 4.74
N GLN A 60 -11.93 -4.75 4.23
CA GLN A 60 -12.78 -5.64 5.03
C GLN A 60 -11.96 -6.67 5.80
N LEU A 61 -11.02 -7.33 5.14
CA LEU A 61 -10.15 -8.32 5.79
C LEU A 61 -9.18 -7.68 6.78
N THR A 62 -8.72 -6.45 6.54
CA THR A 62 -7.89 -5.71 7.49
C THR A 62 -8.66 -5.41 8.78
N GLU A 63 -9.90 -4.93 8.68
CA GLU A 63 -10.74 -4.67 9.85
C GLU A 63 -11.11 -5.98 10.57
N ALA A 64 -11.39 -7.06 9.82
CA ALA A 64 -11.60 -8.39 10.41
C ALA A 64 -10.36 -8.90 11.17
N ALA A 65 -9.16 -8.75 10.60
CA ALA A 65 -7.91 -9.11 11.24
C ALA A 65 -7.67 -8.32 12.54
N LYS A 66 -8.01 -7.03 12.54
CA LYS A 66 -7.96 -6.20 13.73
C LYS A 66 -8.91 -6.73 14.84
N LEU A 67 -10.13 -7.10 14.46
CA LEU A 67 -11.09 -7.71 15.40
C LEU A 67 -10.62 -9.08 15.91
N LEU A 68 -9.96 -9.89 15.07
CA LEU A 68 -9.42 -11.18 15.50
C LEU A 68 -8.37 -11.01 16.60
N VAL A 69 -7.48 -10.04 16.48
CA VAL A 69 -6.37 -9.82 17.44
C VAL A 69 -6.84 -9.06 18.69
N PHE A 70 -7.65 -8.01 18.51
CA PHE A 70 -7.98 -7.09 19.60
C PHE A 70 -9.36 -7.31 20.23
N SER A 71 -10.07 -8.39 19.86
CA SER A 71 -11.36 -8.73 20.48
C SER A 71 -11.51 -10.23 20.74
N THR A 72 -12.42 -10.58 21.65
CA THR A 72 -12.80 -11.96 21.94
C THR A 72 -14.00 -12.44 21.15
N LYS A 73 -14.45 -11.68 20.14
CA LYS A 73 -15.63 -12.02 19.32
C LYS A 73 -15.45 -13.39 18.65
N PRO A 74 -16.52 -14.20 18.58
CA PRO A 74 -16.50 -15.41 17.77
C PRO A 74 -16.17 -15.15 16.30
N ILE A 75 -15.43 -16.04 15.66
CA ILE A 75 -15.01 -15.88 14.26
C ILE A 75 -16.22 -15.72 13.32
N ILE A 76 -17.32 -16.43 13.61
CA ILE A 76 -18.58 -16.29 12.85
C ILE A 76 -19.14 -14.87 12.94
N GLU A 77 -19.10 -14.24 14.12
CA GLU A 77 -19.56 -12.86 14.30
C GLU A 77 -18.70 -11.89 13.51
N ILE A 78 -17.37 -12.06 13.56
CA ILE A 78 -16.44 -11.24 12.76
C ILE A 78 -16.70 -11.42 11.27
N ALA A 79 -16.92 -12.64 10.82
CA ALA A 79 -17.27 -12.92 9.42
C ALA A 79 -18.52 -12.15 8.96
N LEU A 80 -19.59 -12.21 9.74
CA LEU A 80 -20.84 -11.49 9.44
C LEU A 80 -20.65 -9.98 9.48
N MET A 81 -19.93 -9.44 10.46
CA MET A 81 -19.60 -8.01 10.56
C MET A 81 -18.73 -7.51 9.40
N SER A 82 -18.00 -8.39 8.74
CA SER A 82 -17.15 -8.08 7.59
C SER A 82 -17.84 -8.33 6.24
N GLY A 83 -19.17 -8.49 6.24
CA GLY A 83 -19.97 -8.64 5.01
C GLY A 83 -19.96 -10.02 4.39
N TYR A 84 -19.51 -11.07 5.11
CA TYR A 84 -19.52 -12.44 4.63
C TYR A 84 -20.77 -13.19 5.10
N GLU A 85 -21.34 -14.00 4.22
CA GLU A 85 -22.59 -14.75 4.49
C GLU A 85 -22.36 -15.97 5.41
N SER A 86 -21.12 -16.43 5.55
CA SER A 86 -20.76 -17.57 6.40
C SER A 86 -19.33 -17.52 6.89
N GLN A 87 -19.06 -18.20 7.99
CA GLN A 87 -17.70 -18.37 8.52
C GLN A 87 -16.79 -19.10 7.51
N GLN A 88 -17.33 -20.06 6.76
CA GLN A 88 -16.54 -20.80 5.79
C GLN A 88 -16.07 -19.89 4.65
N ALA A 89 -16.96 -19.11 4.04
CA ALA A 89 -16.62 -18.17 2.98
C ALA A 89 -15.58 -17.13 3.46
N PHE A 90 -15.73 -16.62 4.68
CA PHE A 90 -14.76 -15.75 5.31
C PHE A 90 -13.40 -16.44 5.48
N THR A 91 -13.39 -17.66 6.04
CA THR A 91 -12.16 -18.41 6.31
C THR A 91 -11.36 -18.67 5.03
N ASP A 92 -12.05 -19.07 3.95
CA ASP A 92 -11.40 -19.37 2.68
C ASP A 92 -10.73 -18.13 2.07
N ILE A 93 -11.43 -17.00 2.08
CA ILE A 93 -10.89 -15.75 1.56
C ILE A 93 -9.79 -15.19 2.47
N PHE A 94 -9.99 -15.23 3.79
CA PHE A 94 -8.99 -14.80 4.75
C PHE A 94 -7.69 -15.61 4.57
N LYS A 95 -7.80 -16.94 4.49
CA LYS A 95 -6.65 -17.82 4.27
C LYS A 95 -5.97 -17.59 2.92
N ALA A 96 -6.75 -17.29 1.87
CA ALA A 96 -6.18 -16.96 0.55
C ALA A 96 -5.32 -15.68 0.62
N MET A 97 -5.73 -14.68 1.41
CA MET A 97 -5.07 -13.37 1.50
C MET A 97 -3.98 -13.32 2.58
N TYR A 98 -4.27 -13.78 3.79
CA TYR A 98 -3.32 -13.76 4.94
C TYR A 98 -2.40 -14.99 4.98
N LYS A 99 -2.64 -16.02 4.14
CA LYS A 99 -1.90 -17.29 4.08
C LYS A 99 -1.97 -18.11 5.37
N THR A 100 -2.85 -17.75 6.29
CA THR A 100 -3.14 -18.44 7.54
C THR A 100 -4.65 -18.39 7.83
N SER A 101 -5.17 -19.29 8.63
CA SER A 101 -6.59 -19.26 9.00
C SER A 101 -6.89 -18.14 10.01
N PRO A 102 -8.15 -17.66 10.11
CA PRO A 102 -8.53 -16.69 11.12
C PRO A 102 -8.22 -17.12 12.56
N ALA A 103 -8.35 -18.40 12.87
CA ALA A 103 -8.05 -18.92 14.19
C ALA A 103 -6.55 -18.86 14.49
N GLU A 104 -5.71 -19.36 13.59
CA GLU A 104 -4.25 -19.27 13.71
C GLU A 104 -3.79 -17.81 13.77
N PHE A 105 -4.38 -16.92 12.94
CA PHE A 105 -4.03 -15.49 12.98
C PHE A 105 -4.32 -14.85 14.33
N ARG A 106 -5.43 -15.19 14.98
CA ARG A 106 -5.78 -14.74 16.33
C ARG A 106 -4.73 -15.16 17.35
N GLU A 107 -4.23 -16.40 17.25
CA GLU A 107 -3.23 -16.95 18.19
C GLU A 107 -1.86 -16.26 18.07
N THR A 108 -1.56 -15.62 16.95
CA THR A 108 -0.29 -14.89 16.77
C THR A 108 -0.22 -13.63 17.61
N GLU A 109 -1.36 -13.07 18.03
CA GLU A 109 -1.47 -11.77 18.72
C GLU A 109 -0.79 -10.62 17.98
N ASN A 110 -0.42 -10.85 16.71
CA ASN A 110 0.30 -9.90 15.87
C ASN A 110 -0.59 -9.41 14.72
N PHE A 111 -0.97 -8.13 14.78
CA PHE A 111 -1.79 -7.50 13.75
C PHE A 111 -0.94 -6.84 12.68
N TYR A 112 -1.24 -7.13 11.42
CA TYR A 112 -0.77 -6.36 10.28
C TYR A 112 -1.91 -6.18 9.25
N PRO A 113 -2.01 -4.98 8.61
CA PRO A 113 -3.06 -4.72 7.63
C PRO A 113 -2.70 -5.30 6.26
N LEU A 114 -3.70 -5.75 5.49
CA LEU A 114 -3.56 -5.99 4.04
C LEU A 114 -3.61 -4.68 3.25
N GLN A 115 -4.39 -3.74 3.70
CA GLN A 115 -4.54 -2.42 3.09
C GLN A 115 -4.99 -1.42 4.14
N LEU A 116 -4.24 -0.34 4.29
CA LEU A 116 -4.70 0.83 5.04
C LEU A 116 -5.63 1.69 4.18
N GLU A 117 -6.45 2.52 4.83
CA GLU A 117 -7.22 3.53 4.14
C GLU A 117 -6.29 4.47 3.37
N ILE A 118 -6.65 4.77 2.12
CA ILE A 118 -5.88 5.67 1.26
C ILE A 118 -6.47 7.07 1.33
N TYR A 119 -5.69 8.02 1.82
CA TYR A 119 -6.03 9.43 1.81
C TYR A 119 -5.39 10.09 0.58
N LEU A 120 -6.23 10.74 -0.25
CA LEU A 120 -5.78 11.39 -1.48
C LEU A 120 -5.79 12.91 -1.29
N LYS A 121 -4.73 13.57 -1.73
CA LYS A 121 -4.71 15.04 -1.83
C LYS A 121 -5.58 15.48 -3.02
N GLU A 122 -6.57 16.33 -2.76
CA GLU A 122 -7.49 16.84 -3.81
C GLU A 122 -6.79 17.76 -4.80
N GLU A 123 -5.81 18.52 -4.36
CA GLU A 123 -5.00 19.41 -5.20
C GLU A 123 -3.59 18.84 -5.34
N LEU A 124 -3.36 18.08 -6.41
CA LEU A 124 -2.00 17.87 -6.87
C LEU A 124 -1.56 19.14 -7.61
N VAL A 125 -0.72 19.92 -6.98
CA VAL A 125 0.04 20.96 -7.67
C VAL A 125 0.79 20.25 -8.81
N LYS A 126 0.83 20.85 -10.01
CA LYS A 126 1.70 20.35 -11.08
C LYS A 126 3.13 20.39 -10.57
N MET A 127 3.60 19.27 -10.08
CA MET A 127 5.01 19.14 -9.70
C MET A 127 5.81 18.80 -10.95
N ASP A 128 6.73 19.67 -11.31
CA ASP A 128 7.81 19.31 -12.23
C ASP A 128 8.82 18.47 -11.45
N LEU A 129 8.48 17.18 -11.26
CA LEU A 129 9.33 16.24 -10.54
C LEU A 129 10.58 15.94 -11.39
N THR A 130 11.72 16.17 -10.82
CA THR A 130 13.02 15.80 -11.39
C THR A 130 13.80 14.94 -10.40
N LYS A 131 14.87 14.30 -10.86
CA LYS A 131 15.77 13.55 -9.97
C LYS A 131 16.40 14.41 -8.88
N ASP A 132 16.49 15.73 -9.08
CA ASP A 132 17.05 16.68 -8.10
C ASP A 132 16.13 16.90 -6.88
N ASN A 133 14.84 16.56 -7.01
CA ASN A 133 13.89 16.58 -5.89
C ASN A 133 14.08 15.37 -4.95
N ILE A 134 14.73 14.30 -5.42
CA ILE A 134 15.07 13.15 -4.59
C ILE A 134 16.25 13.48 -3.72
N LYS A 135 16.10 13.36 -2.41
CA LYS A 135 17.13 13.67 -1.41
C LYS A 135 17.53 12.41 -0.64
N PHE A 136 18.68 12.45 0.00
CA PHE A 136 18.98 11.48 1.04
C PHE A 136 18.03 11.71 2.21
N ALA A 137 17.43 10.64 2.70
CA ALA A 137 16.56 10.68 3.87
C ALA A 137 17.38 11.05 5.11
N THR A 138 16.73 11.76 6.02
CA THR A 138 17.27 12.17 7.33
C THR A 138 16.49 11.46 8.45
N PRO A 139 16.97 11.48 9.70
CA PRO A 139 16.23 10.87 10.82
C PRO A 139 14.81 11.42 10.99
N GLU A 140 14.58 12.69 10.63
CA GLU A 140 13.28 13.35 10.68
C GLU A 140 12.28 12.78 9.66
N ASP A 141 12.78 12.12 8.61
CA ASP A 141 11.94 11.50 7.57
C ASP A 141 11.45 10.10 7.96
N ALA A 142 11.90 9.53 9.09
CA ALA A 142 11.65 8.14 9.44
C ALA A 142 10.15 7.82 9.59
N ASP A 143 9.38 8.68 10.23
CA ASP A 143 7.95 8.49 10.43
C ASP A 143 7.18 8.53 9.11
N ASP A 144 7.42 9.51 8.25
CA ASP A 144 6.80 9.62 6.92
C ASP A 144 7.20 8.45 6.00
N TRP A 145 8.45 7.98 6.13
CA TRP A 145 8.90 6.77 5.45
C TRP A 145 8.09 5.56 5.89
N MET A 146 7.94 5.35 7.20
CA MET A 146 7.19 4.24 7.77
C MET A 146 5.70 4.29 7.40
N ASP A 147 5.12 5.48 7.34
CA ASP A 147 3.74 5.68 6.89
C ASP A 147 3.57 5.26 5.42
N LEU A 148 4.49 5.68 4.54
CA LEU A 148 4.46 5.26 3.13
C LEU A 148 4.68 3.76 2.97
N VAL A 149 5.60 3.18 3.72
CA VAL A 149 5.84 1.73 3.73
C VAL A 149 4.59 0.99 4.16
N SER A 150 3.98 1.40 5.27
CA SER A 150 2.75 0.78 5.79
C SER A 150 1.57 0.88 4.82
N LEU A 151 1.51 1.95 4.03
CA LEU A 151 0.48 2.15 3.00
C LEU A 151 0.70 1.27 1.76
N THR A 152 1.96 0.98 1.41
CA THR A 152 2.32 0.38 0.12
C THR A 152 2.69 -1.09 0.20
N ILE A 153 3.16 -1.55 1.35
CA ILE A 153 3.45 -2.96 1.57
C ILE A 153 2.16 -3.71 1.82
N ASP A 154 1.82 -4.48 0.83
CA ASP A 154 0.63 -5.27 0.77
C ASP A 154 0.85 -6.63 1.44
N GLY A 155 0.29 -6.79 2.65
CA GLY A 155 0.24 -8.09 3.31
C GLY A 155 1.59 -8.71 3.61
N TYR A 156 2.57 -7.94 4.04
CA TYR A 156 3.86 -8.47 4.49
C TYR A 156 3.66 -9.16 5.86
N PRO A 157 3.52 -10.50 5.90
CA PRO A 157 3.21 -11.20 7.14
C PRO A 157 4.36 -11.20 8.14
N CYS A 158 5.48 -10.54 7.82
CA CYS A 158 6.70 -10.56 8.60
C CYS A 158 7.39 -9.20 8.65
N LEU A 159 6.67 -8.09 8.40
CA LEU A 159 7.26 -6.78 8.67
C LEU A 159 7.28 -6.57 10.18
N ASP A 160 8.34 -6.99 10.83
CA ASP A 160 8.67 -6.50 12.16
C ASP A 160 8.99 -5.01 12.03
N LYS A 161 8.05 -4.18 12.51
CA LYS A 161 8.17 -2.72 12.39
C LYS A 161 9.36 -2.18 13.16
N GLU A 162 9.72 -2.81 14.28
CA GLU A 162 10.86 -2.40 15.11
C GLU A 162 12.16 -2.73 14.40
N ASP A 163 12.30 -3.95 13.89
CA ASP A 163 13.46 -4.36 13.10
C ASP A 163 13.60 -3.55 11.81
N TYR A 164 12.48 -3.27 11.11
CA TYR A 164 12.50 -2.45 9.91
C TYR A 164 12.93 -1.02 10.22
N ALA A 165 12.38 -0.40 11.28
CA ALA A 165 12.73 0.96 11.69
C ALA A 165 14.22 1.03 12.11
N ALA A 166 14.72 0.04 12.85
CA ALA A 166 16.13 -0.05 13.22
C ALA A 166 17.04 -0.16 11.98
N ASN A 167 16.63 -0.95 10.99
CA ASN A 167 17.32 -1.05 9.69
C ASN A 167 17.27 0.27 8.93
N LEU A 168 16.10 0.94 8.88
CA LEU A 168 15.94 2.24 8.23
C LEU A 168 16.91 3.28 8.81
N HIS A 169 17.02 3.38 10.13
CA HIS A 169 17.98 4.29 10.77
C HIS A 169 19.42 4.03 10.33
N ARG A 170 19.82 2.76 10.16
CA ARG A 170 21.14 2.41 9.61
C ARG A 170 21.28 2.85 8.15
N TYR A 171 20.25 2.61 7.30
CA TYR A 171 20.25 3.05 5.91
C TYR A 171 20.36 4.58 5.79
N ILE A 172 19.68 5.32 6.68
CA ILE A 172 19.77 6.78 6.72
C ILE A 172 21.19 7.22 7.12
N ALA A 173 21.73 6.65 8.20
CA ALA A 173 23.08 6.98 8.67
C ALA A 173 24.16 6.70 7.61
N ASP A 174 24.02 5.59 6.87
CA ASP A 174 24.94 5.16 5.81
C ASP A 174 24.70 5.87 4.46
N LYS A 175 23.74 6.80 4.38
CA LYS A 175 23.30 7.45 3.12
C LYS A 175 22.89 6.45 2.03
N LYS A 176 22.14 5.43 2.42
CA LYS A 176 21.57 4.37 1.56
C LYS A 176 20.06 4.52 1.39
N ALA A 177 19.45 5.54 1.97
CA ALA A 177 18.03 5.84 1.93
C ALA A 177 17.77 7.13 1.16
N LEU A 178 16.88 7.06 0.16
CA LEU A 178 16.45 8.19 -0.66
C LEU A 178 14.96 8.43 -0.47
N ILE A 179 14.56 9.71 -0.41
CA ILE A 179 13.18 10.13 -0.24
C ILE A 179 12.81 11.21 -1.27
N LEU A 180 11.58 11.14 -1.74
CA LEU A 180 10.92 12.17 -2.54
C LEU A 180 9.66 12.61 -1.82
N ARG A 181 9.49 13.92 -1.66
CA ARG A 181 8.36 14.51 -0.91
C ARG A 181 7.49 15.38 -1.80
N ASP A 182 6.21 15.46 -1.43
CA ASP A 182 5.25 16.48 -1.85
C ASP A 182 4.80 17.22 -0.59
N ASP A 183 5.32 18.44 -0.39
CA ASP A 183 5.24 19.17 0.87
C ASP A 183 5.72 18.30 2.05
N ASP A 184 4.83 18.05 3.01
CA ASP A 184 5.14 17.29 4.22
C ASP A 184 4.95 15.76 4.06
N MET A 185 4.55 15.27 2.89
CA MET A 185 4.25 13.85 2.68
C MET A 185 5.34 13.16 1.85
N ALA A 186 5.80 11.98 2.30
CA ALA A 186 6.64 11.12 1.48
C ALA A 186 5.81 10.51 0.34
N ILE A 187 6.20 10.76 -0.90
CA ILE A 187 5.54 10.23 -2.10
C ILE A 187 6.34 9.13 -2.80
N GLY A 188 7.60 9.00 -2.45
CA GLY A 188 8.47 7.94 -2.91
C GLY A 188 9.65 7.74 -1.96
N VAL A 189 10.03 6.50 -1.74
CA VAL A 189 11.19 6.12 -0.92
C VAL A 189 11.94 4.97 -1.57
N MET A 190 13.27 4.96 -1.43
CA MET A 190 14.12 3.89 -1.95
C MET A 190 15.29 3.63 -1.00
N GLY A 191 15.49 2.36 -0.65
CA GLY A 191 16.70 1.85 -0.02
C GLY A 191 17.57 1.15 -1.06
N PHE A 192 18.89 1.38 -1.05
CA PHE A 192 19.82 0.77 -1.98
C PHE A 192 21.16 0.46 -1.31
N SER A 193 21.93 -0.45 -1.89
CA SER A 193 23.26 -0.84 -1.43
C SER A 193 24.30 -0.46 -2.46
N PRO A 194 25.15 0.55 -2.19
CA PRO A 194 26.19 0.99 -3.12
C PRO A 194 27.23 -0.10 -3.44
N ASP A 195 27.45 -1.03 -2.52
CA ASP A 195 28.46 -2.08 -2.67
C ASP A 195 28.04 -3.15 -3.69
N THR A 196 26.78 -3.54 -3.66
CA THR A 196 26.19 -4.59 -4.53
C THR A 196 25.48 -4.05 -5.76
N GLY A 197 25.12 -2.75 -5.77
CA GLY A 197 24.26 -2.16 -6.78
C GLY A 197 22.79 -2.58 -6.63
N SER A 198 22.39 -3.17 -5.48
CA SER A 198 21.02 -3.64 -5.29
C SER A 198 20.09 -2.52 -4.87
N ILE A 199 18.85 -2.57 -5.37
CA ILE A 199 17.71 -1.85 -4.81
C ILE A 199 17.08 -2.80 -3.79
N ASP A 200 17.17 -2.43 -2.52
CA ASP A 200 16.73 -3.28 -1.42
C ASP A 200 15.26 -3.02 -1.07
N PHE A 201 14.80 -1.80 -1.36
CA PHE A 201 13.42 -1.38 -1.15
C PHE A 201 13.06 -0.22 -2.09
N LEU A 202 11.83 -0.25 -2.63
CA LEU A 202 11.26 0.85 -3.41
C LEU A 202 9.75 0.91 -3.17
N ALA A 203 9.26 2.04 -2.72
CA ALA A 203 7.84 2.29 -2.61
C ALA A 203 7.46 3.65 -3.18
N VAL A 204 6.29 3.70 -3.84
CA VAL A 204 5.71 4.93 -4.39
C VAL A 204 4.26 5.01 -3.94
N HIS A 205 3.88 6.16 -3.40
CA HIS A 205 2.51 6.42 -2.96
C HIS A 205 1.51 6.16 -4.09
N PRO A 206 0.41 5.44 -3.84
CA PRO A 206 -0.53 5.02 -4.89
C PRO A 206 -0.98 6.13 -5.84
N GLN A 207 -1.33 7.30 -5.29
CA GLN A 207 -1.77 8.46 -6.06
C GLN A 207 -0.74 8.98 -7.07
N TYR A 208 0.56 8.74 -6.82
CA TYR A 208 1.68 9.30 -7.58
C TYR A 208 2.37 8.29 -8.52
N ARG A 209 1.92 7.01 -8.52
CA ARG A 209 2.56 5.93 -9.33
C ARG A 209 2.65 6.25 -10.81
N HIS A 210 1.70 7.03 -11.37
CA HIS A 210 1.67 7.38 -12.79
C HIS A 210 2.55 8.59 -13.17
N LEU A 211 3.23 9.21 -12.21
CA LEU A 211 4.10 10.38 -12.43
C LEU A 211 5.55 10.01 -12.79
N GLY A 212 5.84 8.73 -12.98
CA GLY A 212 7.18 8.28 -13.38
C GLY A 212 8.22 8.33 -12.26
N ILE A 213 7.80 8.40 -10.99
CA ILE A 213 8.68 8.51 -9.82
C ILE A 213 9.70 7.36 -9.77
N THR A 214 9.27 6.12 -10.04
CA THR A 214 10.19 4.98 -10.11
C THR A 214 11.34 5.23 -11.08
N LYS A 215 11.04 5.79 -12.27
CA LYS A 215 12.05 6.12 -13.26
C LYS A 215 13.01 7.19 -12.73
N LEU A 216 12.50 8.23 -12.05
CA LEU A 216 13.35 9.27 -11.47
C LEU A 216 14.35 8.72 -10.45
N PHE A 217 13.93 7.79 -9.59
CA PHE A 217 14.81 7.10 -8.66
C PHE A 217 15.89 6.29 -9.38
N LEU A 218 15.50 5.53 -10.41
CA LEU A 218 16.44 4.75 -11.22
C LEU A 218 17.44 5.65 -11.96
N ASP A 219 16.97 6.73 -12.57
CA ASP A 219 17.82 7.72 -13.25
C ASP A 219 18.83 8.34 -12.25
N LYS A 220 18.39 8.66 -11.02
CA LYS A 220 19.29 9.17 -9.97
C LYS A 220 20.36 8.15 -9.56
N LEU A 221 19.97 6.89 -9.37
CA LEU A 221 20.95 5.83 -9.06
C LEU A 221 21.95 5.68 -10.20
N ALA A 222 21.48 5.54 -11.44
CA ALA A 222 22.33 5.27 -12.60
C ALA A 222 23.28 6.42 -12.92
N ASP A 223 22.79 7.66 -12.83
CA ASP A 223 23.56 8.84 -13.26
C ASP A 223 24.47 9.39 -12.16
N GLU A 224 24.10 9.26 -10.87
CA GLU A 224 24.78 10.00 -9.81
C GLU A 224 25.38 9.10 -8.72
N LEU A 225 24.68 8.02 -8.31
CA LEU A 225 25.07 7.28 -7.12
C LEU A 225 25.74 5.94 -7.42
N LEU A 226 25.37 5.28 -8.52
CA LEU A 226 25.87 3.97 -8.94
C LEU A 226 26.44 4.02 -10.38
N TYR A 227 27.01 5.16 -10.77
CA TYR A 227 27.52 5.35 -12.13
C TYR A 227 28.42 4.21 -12.58
N GLY A 228 28.09 3.60 -13.71
CA GLY A 228 28.83 2.48 -14.30
C GLY A 228 28.67 1.13 -13.59
N LYS A 229 27.83 1.03 -12.55
CA LYS A 229 27.52 -0.24 -11.87
C LYS A 229 26.25 -0.86 -12.45
N GLU A 230 26.18 -2.18 -12.38
CA GLU A 230 24.94 -2.90 -12.64
C GLU A 230 23.95 -2.65 -11.49
N ILE A 231 22.71 -2.29 -11.85
CA ILE A 231 21.63 -2.10 -10.87
C ILE A 231 20.77 -3.36 -10.86
N THR A 232 20.63 -3.96 -9.71
CA THR A 232 19.85 -5.20 -9.51
C THR A 232 18.65 -4.96 -8.61
N LEU A 233 17.57 -5.68 -8.86
CA LEU A 233 16.37 -5.69 -8.04
C LEU A 233 15.89 -7.12 -7.89
N THR A 234 15.67 -7.56 -6.65
CA THR A 234 15.01 -8.82 -6.35
C THR A 234 13.54 -8.62 -6.11
N THR A 235 12.72 -9.48 -6.69
CA THR A 235 11.27 -9.51 -6.47
C THR A 235 10.87 -10.91 -6.03
N TYR A 236 9.71 -11.03 -5.41
CA TYR A 236 9.20 -12.34 -4.99
C TYR A 236 8.98 -13.26 -6.18
N ARG A 237 9.17 -14.57 -5.94
CA ARG A 237 8.81 -15.60 -6.92
C ARG A 237 7.29 -15.73 -6.99
N ALA A 238 6.77 -16.13 -8.16
CA ALA A 238 5.37 -16.50 -8.30
C ALA A 238 4.99 -17.57 -7.26
N GLY A 239 3.90 -17.36 -6.53
CA GLY A 239 3.43 -18.26 -5.49
C GLY A 239 4.16 -18.15 -4.15
N ASP A 240 5.07 -17.18 -3.97
CA ASP A 240 5.60 -16.84 -2.65
C ASP A 240 4.48 -16.37 -1.72
N LYS A 241 4.65 -16.55 -0.38
CA LYS A 241 3.67 -16.10 0.61
C LYS A 241 3.41 -14.59 0.53
N ALA A 242 4.40 -13.82 0.08
CA ALA A 242 4.29 -12.39 -0.13
C ALA A 242 3.78 -12.02 -1.53
N ASP A 243 3.64 -13.00 -2.45
CA ASP A 243 3.11 -12.76 -3.80
C ASP A 243 1.58 -12.64 -3.72
N THR A 244 1.08 -11.44 -3.85
CA THR A 244 -0.36 -11.13 -3.87
C THR A 244 -1.01 -11.41 -5.22
N GLY A 245 -0.25 -11.88 -6.20
CA GLY A 245 -0.71 -12.15 -7.57
C GLY A 245 -0.78 -10.90 -8.45
N TRP A 246 -0.33 -9.75 -7.97
CA TRP A 246 -0.23 -8.51 -8.76
C TRP A 246 1.20 -8.36 -9.29
N ARG A 247 1.35 -8.43 -10.59
CA ARG A 247 2.57 -8.13 -11.34
C ARG A 247 2.28 -7.13 -12.43
#